data_0ea13142bd5968993457e922d247a3d4
#
_entry.id   0ea13142bd5968993457e922d247a3d4
#
_cell.length_a   1.000
_cell.length_b   1.000
_cell.length_c   1.000
_cell.angle_alpha   90.00
_cell.angle_beta   90.00
_cell.angle_gamma   90.00
#
_symmetry.space_group_name_H-M   'P 1'
#
loop_
_entity.id
_entity.type
_entity.pdbx_description
1 polymer ?
#
loop_
_entity_poly.entity_id
_entity_poly.type
_entity_poly.pdbx_seq_one_letter_code
_entity_poly.pdbx_strand_id
1 'polypeptide(L)'
;HPVNRRQRQMCIRDSTKTLAMELGKYKIRVNAICPGTIKGNRMVRVIRDKAKFLKLSKKKVEKDFLSMSSLKSWVYEEDIGKMCAFLISEDALRISGQIIGVNGNEIRLD
;
A
#
# COMPACT_ATOMS: atom_id res chain seq x y z
N HIS A 1 -21.62 -9.10 -3.51
CA HIS A 1 -20.41 -9.50 -4.22
C HIS A 1 -19.17 -8.93 -3.55
N PRO A 2 -18.11 -9.73 -3.38
CA PRO A 2 -16.87 -9.18 -2.87
C PRO A 2 -16.29 -8.18 -3.87
N VAL A 3 -15.93 -7.01 -3.37
CA VAL A 3 -15.29 -5.98 -4.19
C VAL A 3 -13.87 -6.42 -4.46
N ASN A 4 -13.47 -6.52 -5.72
CA ASN A 4 -12.11 -6.88 -6.06
C ASN A 4 -11.14 -5.72 -5.70
N ARG A 5 -9.84 -6.01 -5.72
CA ARG A 5 -8.83 -5.05 -5.31
C ARG A 5 -8.87 -3.77 -6.16
N ARG A 6 -9.04 -3.92 -7.47
CA ARG A 6 -9.08 -2.77 -8.38
C ARG A 6 -10.26 -1.85 -8.09
N GLN A 7 -11.45 -2.43 -7.87
CA GLN A 7 -12.65 -1.65 -7.53
C GLN A 7 -12.47 -0.93 -6.20
N ARG A 8 -11.84 -1.59 -5.23
CA ARG A 8 -11.56 -0.99 -3.92
C ARG A 8 -10.61 0.21 -4.06
N GLN A 9 -9.57 0.08 -4.89
CA GLN A 9 -8.64 1.18 -5.13
C GLN A 9 -9.32 2.35 -5.83
N MET A 10 -10.24 2.08 -6.77
CA MET A 10 -11.01 3.13 -7.44
C MET A 10 -11.91 3.88 -6.46
N CYS A 11 -12.56 3.17 -5.52
CA CYS A 11 -13.37 3.79 -4.48
C CYS A 11 -12.54 4.68 -3.57
N ILE A 12 -11.36 4.21 -3.15
CA ILE A 12 -10.44 5.00 -2.32
C ILE A 12 -9.99 6.25 -3.06
N ARG A 13 -9.65 6.11 -4.34
CA ARG A 13 -9.23 7.23 -5.16
C ARG A 13 -10.33 8.29 -5.27
N ASP A 14 -11.55 7.86 -5.59
CA ASP A 14 -12.69 8.77 -5.75
C ASP A 14 -13.02 9.48 -4.44
N SER A 15 -13.06 8.75 -3.33
CA SER A 15 -13.33 9.32 -2.01
C SER A 15 -12.27 10.34 -1.62
N THR A 16 -11.00 10.01 -1.84
CA THR A 16 -9.88 10.88 -1.51
C THR A 16 -9.96 12.19 -2.30
N LYS A 17 -10.19 12.09 -3.59
CA LYS A 17 -10.26 13.28 -4.46
C LYS A 17 -11.48 14.14 -4.13
N THR A 18 -12.61 13.53 -3.86
CA THR A 18 -13.84 14.24 -3.49
C THR A 18 -13.65 15.01 -2.18
N LEU A 19 -13.11 14.33 -1.15
CA LEU A 19 -12.84 14.97 0.13
C LEU A 19 -11.82 16.10 -0.01
N ALA A 20 -10.77 15.86 -0.79
CA ALA A 20 -9.76 16.89 -1.03
C ALA A 20 -10.38 18.13 -1.66
N MET A 21 -11.28 17.94 -2.61
CA MET A 21 -11.98 19.03 -3.29
C MET A 21 -12.88 19.79 -2.32
N GLU A 22 -13.68 19.07 -1.52
CA GLU A 22 -14.63 19.68 -0.59
C GLU A 22 -13.93 20.43 0.55
N LEU A 23 -12.82 19.90 1.04
CA LEU A 23 -12.14 20.46 2.19
C LEU A 23 -11.05 21.48 1.83
N GLY A 24 -10.73 21.58 0.56
CA GLY A 24 -9.68 22.50 0.09
C GLY A 24 -9.95 23.96 0.43
N LYS A 25 -11.21 24.35 0.45
CA LYS A 25 -11.59 25.73 0.82
C LYS A 25 -11.23 26.07 2.26
N TYR A 26 -11.06 25.05 3.12
CA TYR A 26 -10.62 25.22 4.49
C TYR A 26 -9.11 25.01 4.65
N LYS A 27 -8.39 24.86 3.55
CA LYS A 27 -6.94 24.58 3.54
C LYS A 27 -6.61 23.24 4.20
N ILE A 28 -7.54 22.29 4.11
CA ILE A 28 -7.32 20.94 4.59
C ILE A 28 -6.94 20.06 3.41
N ARG A 29 -5.81 19.37 3.54
CA ARG A 29 -5.32 18.44 2.54
C ARG A 29 -5.79 17.03 2.87
N VAL A 30 -6.09 16.25 1.85
CA VAL A 30 -6.54 14.86 2.00
C VAL A 30 -5.76 14.00 1.00
N ASN A 31 -5.01 13.07 1.50
CA ASN A 31 -4.24 12.14 0.68
C ASN A 31 -4.44 10.72 1.20
N ALA A 32 -4.20 9.74 0.36
CA ALA A 32 -4.28 8.34 0.73
C ALA A 32 -2.95 7.65 0.46
N ILE A 33 -2.59 6.70 1.30
CA ILE A 33 -1.42 5.86 1.12
C ILE A 33 -1.89 4.44 0.86
N CYS A 34 -1.40 3.85 -0.22
CA CYS A 34 -1.68 2.46 -0.56
C CYS A 34 -0.40 1.65 -0.36
N PRO A 35 -0.29 0.92 0.77
CA PRO A 35 0.90 0.12 1.02
C PRO A 35 0.90 -1.15 0.18
N GLY A 36 2.10 -1.65 -0.12
CA GLY A 36 2.26 -2.96 -0.72
C GLY A 36 2.30 -4.05 0.35
N THR A 37 2.99 -5.14 0.04
CA THR A 37 3.12 -6.27 0.95
C THR A 37 4.09 -5.92 2.07
N ILE A 38 3.55 -5.66 3.25
CA ILE A 38 4.34 -5.25 4.40
C ILE A 38 4.91 -6.47 5.11
N LYS A 39 6.22 -6.46 5.34
CA LYS A 39 6.88 -7.49 6.13
C LYS A 39 6.73 -7.18 7.61
N GLY A 40 5.91 -7.96 8.29
CA GLY A 40 5.68 -7.83 9.72
C GLY A 40 5.26 -9.18 10.28
N ASN A 41 4.83 -9.22 11.52
CA ASN A 41 4.47 -10.47 12.19
C ASN A 41 3.39 -11.25 11.44
N ARG A 42 2.42 -10.54 10.87
CA ARG A 42 1.37 -11.19 10.08
C ARG A 42 1.95 -11.91 8.86
N MET A 43 2.87 -11.27 8.15
CA MET A 43 3.46 -11.84 6.95
C MET A 43 4.33 -13.06 7.29
N VAL A 44 5.04 -13.03 8.41
CA VAL A 44 5.81 -14.19 8.87
C VAL A 44 4.89 -15.40 9.02
N ARG A 45 3.71 -15.22 9.62
CA ARG A 45 2.74 -16.32 9.79
C ARG A 45 2.15 -16.76 8.45
N VAL A 46 1.84 -15.82 7.57
CA VAL A 46 1.30 -16.13 6.24
C VAL A 46 2.29 -16.98 5.44
N ILE A 47 3.56 -16.60 5.44
CA ILE A 47 4.61 -17.35 4.73
C ILE A 47 4.74 -18.74 5.32
N ARG A 48 4.79 -18.86 6.64
CA ARG A 48 4.89 -20.16 7.32
C ARG A 48 3.72 -21.09 6.95
N ASP A 49 2.50 -20.56 7.04
CA ASP A 49 1.31 -21.37 6.80
C ASP A 49 1.18 -21.77 5.33
N LYS A 50 1.50 -20.85 4.43
CA LYS A 50 1.46 -21.12 2.99
C LYS A 50 2.53 -22.14 2.59
N ALA A 51 3.74 -22.02 3.14
CA ALA A 51 4.81 -22.98 2.88
C ALA A 51 4.40 -24.38 3.33
N LYS A 52 3.79 -24.49 4.50
CA LYS A 52 3.33 -25.76 5.05
C LYS A 52 2.20 -26.34 4.19
N PHE A 53 1.23 -25.54 3.82
CA PHE A 53 0.07 -26.00 3.02
C PHE A 53 0.49 -26.47 1.63
N LEU A 54 1.36 -25.71 0.95
CA LEU A 54 1.81 -26.01 -0.41
C LEU A 54 3.01 -26.96 -0.44
N LYS A 55 3.54 -27.34 0.73
CA LYS A 55 4.73 -28.20 0.83
C LYS A 55 5.93 -27.60 0.09
N LEU A 56 6.09 -26.28 0.23
CA LEU A 56 7.21 -25.52 -0.33
C LEU A 56 8.10 -25.00 0.80
N SER A 57 9.33 -24.60 0.45
CA SER A 57 10.20 -23.95 1.41
C SER A 57 9.71 -22.51 1.66
N LYS A 58 10.03 -21.98 2.85
CA LYS A 58 9.72 -20.59 3.17
C LYS A 58 10.40 -19.63 2.19
N LYS A 59 11.63 -19.94 1.76
CA LYS A 59 12.36 -19.13 0.78
C LYS A 59 11.62 -19.06 -0.55
N LYS A 60 11.05 -20.16 -1.00
CA LYS A 60 10.28 -20.20 -2.24
C LYS A 60 9.04 -19.32 -2.13
N VAL A 61 8.32 -19.41 -1.01
CA VAL A 61 7.12 -18.59 -0.78
C VAL A 61 7.49 -17.11 -0.73
N GLU A 62 8.56 -16.77 -0.01
CA GLU A 62 9.05 -15.39 0.05
C GLU A 62 9.41 -14.85 -1.33
N LYS A 63 10.12 -15.65 -2.12
CA LYS A 63 10.51 -15.27 -3.47
C LYS A 63 9.30 -15.00 -4.35
N ASP A 64 8.25 -15.81 -4.21
CA ASP A 64 7.03 -15.63 -4.96
C ASP A 64 6.33 -14.33 -4.60
N PHE A 65 6.26 -13.99 -3.30
CA PHE A 65 5.74 -12.69 -2.87
C PHE A 65 6.56 -11.54 -3.42
N LEU A 66 7.88 -11.62 -3.33
CA LEU A 66 8.77 -10.56 -3.81
C LEU A 66 8.72 -10.38 -5.32
N SER A 67 8.41 -11.44 -6.07
CA SER A 67 8.33 -11.36 -7.52
C SER A 67 7.17 -10.47 -7.99
N MET A 68 6.23 -10.14 -7.09
CA MET A 68 5.06 -9.33 -7.42
C MET A 68 5.37 -7.84 -7.55
N SER A 69 6.57 -7.41 -7.24
CA SER A 69 6.95 -6.00 -7.35
C SER A 69 8.20 -5.81 -8.19
N SER A 70 8.32 -4.63 -8.80
CA SER A 70 9.50 -4.30 -9.63
C SER A 70 10.77 -4.24 -8.81
N LEU A 71 10.68 -3.70 -7.59
CA LEU A 71 11.86 -3.57 -6.73
C LEU A 71 12.28 -4.87 -6.07
N LYS A 72 11.44 -5.91 -6.13
CA LYS A 72 11.72 -7.22 -5.52
C LYS A 72 12.11 -7.08 -4.05
N SER A 73 11.47 -6.17 -3.35
CA SER A 73 11.75 -5.92 -1.94
C SER A 73 10.48 -5.84 -1.13
N TRP A 74 10.60 -6.11 0.18
CA TRP A 74 9.50 -5.93 1.11
C TRP A 74 9.26 -4.45 1.35
N VAL A 75 8.03 -4.12 1.72
CA VAL A 75 7.70 -2.82 2.30
C VAL A 75 7.70 -3.00 3.81
N TYR A 76 8.25 -2.05 4.53
CA TYR A 76 8.32 -2.08 5.99
C TYR A 76 7.40 -1.01 6.57
N GLU A 77 7.00 -1.21 7.83
CA GLU A 77 6.12 -0.26 8.52
C GLU A 77 6.70 1.15 8.55
N GLU A 78 8.02 1.26 8.74
CA GLU A 78 8.69 2.55 8.74
C GLU A 78 8.65 3.25 7.38
N ASP A 79 8.54 2.51 6.28
CA ASP A 79 8.37 3.12 4.96
C ASP A 79 7.05 3.88 4.88
N ILE A 80 6.00 3.30 5.44
CA ILE A 80 4.69 3.95 5.49
C ILE A 80 4.73 5.15 6.44
N GLY A 81 5.34 4.97 7.61
CA GLY A 81 5.49 6.04 8.59
C GLY A 81 6.24 7.24 8.04
N LYS A 82 7.30 7.01 7.28
CA LYS A 82 8.08 8.08 6.66
C LYS A 82 7.26 8.85 5.62
N MET A 83 6.44 8.15 4.85
CA MET A 83 5.56 8.82 3.89
C MET A 83 4.49 9.63 4.61
N CYS A 84 3.91 9.11 5.68
CA CYS A 84 2.95 9.86 6.50
C CYS A 84 3.59 11.12 7.06
N ALA A 85 4.80 11.00 7.61
CA ALA A 85 5.53 12.14 8.17
C ALA A 85 5.80 13.23 7.12
N PHE A 86 6.17 12.81 5.92
CA PHE A 86 6.36 13.74 4.81
C PHE A 86 5.05 14.47 4.46
N LEU A 87 3.96 13.73 4.34
CA LEU A 87 2.68 14.30 3.92
C LEU A 87 2.12 15.32 4.93
N ILE A 88 2.38 15.14 6.22
CA ILE A 88 1.93 16.10 7.23
C ILE A 88 2.90 17.26 7.44
N SER A 89 4.05 17.22 6.78
CA SER A 89 5.08 18.26 6.94
C SER A 89 4.82 19.46 6.03
N GLU A 90 5.54 20.54 6.32
CA GLU A 90 5.48 21.74 5.48
C GLU A 90 6.00 21.50 4.07
N ASP A 91 6.83 20.49 3.88
CA ASP A 91 7.35 20.15 2.55
C ASP A 91 6.27 19.62 1.60
N ALA A 92 5.11 19.25 2.14
CA ALA A 92 4.02 18.69 1.36
C ALA A 92 2.79 19.61 1.28
N LEU A 93 2.96 20.91 1.49
CA LEU A 93 1.83 21.85 1.56
C LEU A 93 0.97 21.93 0.30
N ARG A 94 1.50 21.54 -0.84
CA ARG A 94 0.76 21.60 -2.11
C ARG A 94 0.31 20.23 -2.59
N ILE A 95 0.44 19.20 -1.74
CA ILE A 95 0.04 17.83 -2.08
C ILE A 95 -1.32 17.56 -1.46
N SER A 96 -2.33 17.37 -2.30
CA SER A 96 -3.68 17.03 -1.87
C SER A 96 -4.39 16.26 -2.97
N GLY A 97 -5.28 15.37 -2.58
CA GLY A 97 -6.04 14.55 -3.51
C GLY A 97 -5.21 13.45 -4.17
N GLN A 98 -4.06 13.09 -3.59
CA GLN A 98 -3.17 12.12 -4.17
C GLN A 98 -3.31 10.75 -3.51
N ILE A 99 -3.18 9.72 -4.32
CA ILE A 99 -3.13 8.34 -3.85
C ILE A 99 -1.70 7.86 -4.08
N ILE A 100 -0.96 7.67 -3.00
CA ILE A 100 0.47 7.42 -3.07
C ILE A 100 0.74 5.97 -2.76
N GLY A 101 1.28 5.25 -3.74
CA GLY A 101 1.68 3.87 -3.55
C GLY A 101 3.04 3.79 -2.88
N VAL A 102 3.13 3.03 -1.80
CA VAL A 102 4.39 2.69 -1.15
C VAL A 102 4.50 1.18 -1.22
N ASN A 103 4.86 0.66 -2.38
CA ASN A 103 4.67 -0.75 -2.69
C ASN A 103 5.77 -1.36 -3.58
N GLY A 104 6.85 -0.62 -3.82
CA GLY A 104 7.93 -1.10 -4.69
C GLY A 104 7.48 -1.40 -6.12
N ASN A 105 6.44 -0.71 -6.58
CA ASN A 105 5.78 -0.97 -7.87
C ASN A 105 5.23 -2.40 -7.92
N GLU A 106 4.34 -2.71 -6.97
CA GLU A 106 3.68 -4.01 -6.91
C GLU A 106 2.66 -4.14 -8.01
N ILE A 107 2.71 -5.25 -8.74
CA ILE A 107 1.79 -5.54 -9.83
C ILE A 107 0.83 -6.63 -9.37
N ARG A 108 -0.46 -6.34 -9.39
CA ARG A 108 -1.50 -7.31 -9.08
C ARG A 108 -2.59 -7.24 -10.13
N LEU A 109 -3.05 -8.41 -10.53
CA LEU A 109 -4.05 -8.56 -11.57
C LEU A 109 -5.38 -9.01 -10.96
N ASP A 110 -6.05 -8.12 -10.23
CA ASP A 110 -7.37 -8.44 -9.68
C ASP A 110 -8.35 -7.28 -9.76
#